data_215cbd45634dafbdeaa0c8a7e2439d73
#
_entry.id   215cbd45634dafbdeaa0c8a7e2439d73
#
_cell.length_a   1.000
_cell.length_b   1.000
_cell.length_c   1.000
_cell.angle_alpha   90.00
_cell.angle_beta   90.00
_cell.angle_gamma   90.00
#
_symmetry.space_group_name_H-M   'P 1'
#
loop_
_entity.id
_entity.type
_entity.pdbx_description
1 polymer ?
#
loop_
_entity_poly.entity_id
_entity_poly.type
_entity_poly.pdbx_seq_one_letter_code
_entity_poly.pdbx_strand_id
1 'polypeptide(L)'
;MTSLEARIDRLESLDAIRQLPAKYALALDMRDMDAMVSLFPADVRVGKEASGRAALRAYMDRTLRSPFTGTSHHIGGHVIEFDDADHAHGVVYSKNEHETGDEWVIMQMMYVDDYVRLEGRWYFQRRLPLYWYATDLNKPPIGDNKMRWPGTDWVEGNFHKLFPSYAEFWAREGDHGGPVAEPAPLDGFLNAMRRGAAAPKVKVRAD
;
A
#
# COMPACT_ATOMS: atom_id res chain seq x y z
N MET A 1 2.71 -31.89 -11.68
CA MET A 1 1.61 -31.55 -10.75
C MET A 1 2.21 -31.27 -9.38
N THR A 2 1.86 -30.15 -8.75
CA THR A 2 2.27 -29.86 -7.37
C THR A 2 1.58 -30.82 -6.40
N SER A 3 2.29 -31.27 -5.34
CA SER A 3 1.73 -32.16 -4.31
C SER A 3 0.55 -31.50 -3.58
N LEU A 4 -0.27 -32.31 -2.91
CA LEU A 4 -1.37 -31.77 -2.07
C LEU A 4 -0.83 -30.89 -0.94
N GLU A 5 0.28 -31.27 -0.33
CA GLU A 5 0.95 -30.51 0.72
C GLU A 5 1.39 -29.12 0.21
N ALA A 6 2.02 -29.04 -0.96
CA ALA A 6 2.42 -27.77 -1.56
C ALA A 6 1.22 -26.87 -1.90
N ARG A 7 0.07 -27.46 -2.25
CA ARG A 7 -1.17 -26.69 -2.48
C ARG A 7 -1.77 -26.16 -1.19
N ILE A 8 -1.72 -26.96 -0.12
CA ILE A 8 -2.19 -26.52 1.20
C ILE A 8 -1.30 -25.41 1.72
N ASP A 9 0.02 -25.58 1.71
CA ASP A 9 1.00 -24.56 2.12
C ASP A 9 0.76 -23.23 1.37
N ARG A 10 0.46 -23.32 0.08
CA ARG A 10 0.14 -22.13 -0.74
C ARG A 10 -1.16 -21.44 -0.28
N LEU A 11 -2.19 -22.18 0.05
CA LEU A 11 -3.46 -21.62 0.54
C LEU A 11 -3.32 -21.01 1.92
N GLU A 12 -2.60 -21.67 2.83
CA GLU A 12 -2.31 -21.15 4.16
C GLU A 12 -1.45 -19.87 4.08
N SER A 13 -0.45 -19.83 3.19
CA SER A 13 0.37 -18.66 2.92
C SER A 13 -0.47 -17.49 2.38
N LEU A 14 -1.39 -17.75 1.43
CA LEU A 14 -2.29 -16.74 0.90
C LEU A 14 -3.20 -16.15 1.98
N ASP A 15 -3.76 -16.98 2.86
CA ASP A 15 -4.59 -16.50 3.97
C ASP A 15 -3.76 -15.69 4.96
N ALA A 16 -2.57 -16.19 5.35
CA ALA A 16 -1.69 -15.49 6.26
C ALA A 16 -1.29 -14.11 5.75
N ILE A 17 -0.93 -14.00 4.45
CA ILE A 17 -0.61 -12.70 3.83
C ILE A 17 -1.83 -11.79 3.78
N ARG A 18 -3.02 -12.31 3.44
CA ARG A 18 -4.28 -11.53 3.41
C ARG A 18 -4.66 -10.95 4.78
N GLN A 19 -4.30 -11.63 5.86
CA GLN A 19 -4.53 -11.15 7.22
C GLN A 19 -3.60 -9.99 7.62
N LEU A 20 -2.42 -9.86 7.02
CA LEU A 20 -1.46 -8.83 7.42
C LEU A 20 -2.01 -7.39 7.29
N PRO A 21 -2.60 -6.97 6.16
CA PRO A 21 -3.17 -5.62 6.05
C PRO A 21 -4.31 -5.35 7.03
N ALA A 22 -5.18 -6.33 7.28
CA ALA A 22 -6.27 -6.19 8.22
C ALA A 22 -5.76 -6.05 9.67
N LYS A 23 -4.76 -6.86 10.06
CA LYS A 23 -4.10 -6.76 11.36
C LYS A 23 -3.38 -5.43 11.53
N TYR A 24 -2.71 -4.96 10.48
CA TYR A 24 -2.04 -3.66 10.45
C TYR A 24 -3.04 -2.50 10.68
N ALA A 25 -4.15 -2.50 9.94
CA ALA A 25 -5.22 -1.53 10.09
C ALA A 25 -5.76 -1.50 11.52
N LEU A 26 -6.15 -2.66 12.05
CA LEU A 26 -6.68 -2.80 13.41
C LEU A 26 -5.66 -2.29 14.47
N ALA A 27 -4.40 -2.69 14.36
CA ALA A 27 -3.38 -2.29 15.32
C ALA A 27 -3.13 -0.76 15.29
N LEU A 28 -3.12 -0.15 14.11
CA LEU A 28 -2.97 1.31 13.97
C LEU A 28 -4.17 2.06 14.54
N ASP A 29 -5.38 1.65 14.17
CA ASP A 29 -6.61 2.33 14.60
C ASP A 29 -6.80 2.22 16.11
N MET A 30 -6.41 1.11 16.71
CA MET A 30 -6.42 0.89 18.15
C MET A 30 -5.16 1.41 18.87
N ARG A 31 -4.19 1.99 18.15
CA ARG A 31 -2.92 2.49 18.71
C ARG A 31 -2.10 1.42 19.43
N ASP A 32 -2.29 0.14 19.08
CA ASP A 32 -1.48 -0.97 19.57
C ASP A 32 -0.19 -1.08 18.74
N MET A 33 0.82 -0.30 19.15
CA MET A 33 2.09 -0.24 18.45
C MET A 33 2.89 -1.54 18.57
N ASP A 34 2.73 -2.30 19.64
CA ASP A 34 3.42 -3.58 19.81
C ASP A 34 2.82 -4.65 18.88
N ALA A 35 1.50 -4.70 18.76
CA ALA A 35 0.83 -5.52 17.75
C ALA A 35 1.24 -5.12 16.33
N MET A 36 1.28 -3.82 16.02
CA MET A 36 1.66 -3.32 14.71
C MET A 36 3.09 -3.72 14.31
N VAL A 37 4.09 -3.48 15.18
CA VAL A 37 5.49 -3.83 14.84
C VAL A 37 5.72 -5.32 14.77
N SER A 38 4.90 -6.14 15.43
CA SER A 38 4.97 -7.60 15.35
C SER A 38 4.70 -8.16 13.95
N LEU A 39 4.08 -7.38 13.08
CA LEU A 39 3.80 -7.73 11.69
C LEU A 39 5.01 -7.59 10.76
N PHE A 40 6.13 -7.13 11.28
CA PHE A 40 7.38 -6.90 10.55
C PHE A 40 8.50 -7.78 11.12
N PRO A 41 9.53 -8.12 10.32
CA PRO A 41 10.72 -8.82 10.81
C PRO A 41 11.43 -8.07 11.96
N ALA A 42 12.22 -8.78 12.76
CA ALA A 42 12.94 -8.18 13.87
C ALA A 42 13.93 -7.08 13.44
N ASP A 43 14.49 -7.20 12.24
CA ASP A 43 15.48 -6.33 11.63
C ASP A 43 14.89 -5.38 10.58
N VAL A 44 13.57 -5.18 10.56
CA VAL A 44 12.88 -4.33 9.59
C VAL A 44 13.58 -2.99 9.39
N ARG A 45 13.77 -2.58 8.13
CA ARG A 45 14.39 -1.31 7.78
C ARG A 45 13.41 -0.15 7.97
N VAL A 46 13.87 0.93 8.62
CA VAL A 46 13.09 2.13 8.88
C VAL A 46 13.81 3.35 8.28
N GLY A 47 13.31 3.81 7.14
CA GLY A 47 13.97 4.88 6.39
C GLY A 47 15.35 4.46 5.86
N LYS A 48 16.32 5.39 5.91
CA LYS A 48 17.66 5.15 5.34
C LYS A 48 18.66 4.59 6.36
N GLU A 49 18.53 4.97 7.62
CA GLU A 49 19.60 4.80 8.64
C GLU A 49 19.20 3.97 9.85
N ALA A 50 17.91 3.69 10.03
CA ALA A 50 17.42 2.96 11.19
C ALA A 50 16.88 1.58 10.80
N SER A 51 16.92 0.62 11.76
CA SER A 51 16.34 -0.70 11.60
C SER A 51 15.82 -1.24 12.93
N GLY A 52 15.00 -2.28 12.84
CA GLY A 52 14.44 -2.98 13.98
C GLY A 52 13.06 -2.48 14.42
N ARG A 53 12.32 -3.36 15.09
CA ARG A 53 10.95 -3.08 15.57
C ARG A 53 10.87 -1.90 16.53
N ALA A 54 11.89 -1.67 17.35
CA ALA A 54 11.94 -0.51 18.25
C ALA A 54 12.01 0.81 17.49
N ALA A 55 12.82 0.88 16.43
CA ALA A 55 12.90 2.04 15.55
C ALA A 55 11.58 2.26 14.79
N LEU A 56 10.97 1.20 14.27
CA LEU A 56 9.66 1.24 13.62
C LEU A 56 8.58 1.75 14.58
N ARG A 57 8.55 1.24 15.81
CA ARG A 57 7.61 1.68 16.85
C ARG A 57 7.74 3.18 17.11
N ALA A 58 8.95 3.66 17.33
CA ALA A 58 9.21 5.09 17.59
C ALA A 58 8.84 5.97 16.40
N TYR A 59 9.09 5.50 15.17
CA TYR A 59 8.69 6.19 13.94
C TYR A 59 7.15 6.29 13.84
N MET A 60 6.45 5.18 14.02
CA MET A 60 4.98 5.14 13.90
C MET A 60 4.30 5.89 15.02
N ASP A 61 4.79 5.81 16.25
CA ASP A 61 4.25 6.59 17.38
C ASP A 61 4.27 8.10 17.08
N ARG A 62 5.40 8.63 16.60
CA ARG A 62 5.49 10.04 16.19
C ARG A 62 4.54 10.38 15.03
N THR A 63 4.51 9.51 14.01
CA THR A 63 3.70 9.73 12.80
C THR A 63 2.20 9.80 13.11
N LEU A 64 1.74 9.02 14.08
CA LEU A 64 0.32 8.96 14.46
C LEU A 64 -0.04 10.01 15.52
N ARG A 65 0.80 10.20 16.53
CA ARG A 65 0.49 11.02 17.69
C ARG A 65 0.36 12.50 17.37
N SER A 66 1.21 13.02 16.50
CA SER A 66 1.24 14.46 16.23
C SER A 66 0.05 14.93 15.38
N PRO A 67 -0.27 14.28 14.23
CA PRO A 67 -1.31 14.81 13.35
C PRO A 67 -2.71 14.25 13.59
N PHE A 68 -2.85 13.09 14.27
CA PHE A 68 -4.13 12.36 14.29
C PHE A 68 -4.68 12.12 15.69
N THR A 69 -5.91 12.57 15.92
CA THR A 69 -6.70 12.21 17.11
C THR A 69 -7.45 10.90 16.91
N GLY A 70 -7.85 10.60 15.67
CA GLY A 70 -8.50 9.34 15.30
C GLY A 70 -8.12 8.88 13.88
N THR A 71 -8.14 7.57 13.67
CA THR A 71 -7.94 6.98 12.33
C THR A 71 -8.85 5.78 12.13
N SER A 72 -9.28 5.56 10.89
CA SER A 72 -10.02 4.38 10.48
C SER A 72 -9.53 3.90 9.11
N HIS A 73 -8.98 2.69 9.05
CA HIS A 73 -8.44 2.11 7.83
C HIS A 73 -9.40 1.08 7.24
N HIS A 74 -9.94 1.36 6.06
CA HIS A 74 -10.78 0.43 5.31
C HIS A 74 -9.94 -0.28 4.25
N ILE A 75 -9.55 -1.52 4.54
CA ILE A 75 -8.78 -2.36 3.62
C ILE A 75 -9.70 -2.87 2.52
N GLY A 76 -9.31 -2.62 1.28
CA GLY A 76 -10.03 -3.04 0.08
C GLY A 76 -9.42 -4.27 -0.59
N GLY A 77 -9.42 -4.27 -1.93
CA GLY A 77 -8.89 -5.37 -2.72
C GLY A 77 -7.40 -5.62 -2.47
N HIS A 78 -7.01 -6.90 -2.47
CA HIS A 78 -5.64 -7.33 -2.25
C HIS A 78 -5.24 -8.33 -3.35
N VAL A 79 -4.26 -7.95 -4.15
CA VAL A 79 -3.63 -8.79 -5.18
C VAL A 79 -2.28 -9.25 -4.65
N ILE A 80 -2.03 -10.57 -4.68
CA ILE A 80 -0.81 -11.19 -4.15
C ILE A 80 -0.20 -12.06 -5.22
N GLU A 81 1.09 -11.93 -5.43
CA GLU A 81 1.91 -12.81 -6.27
C GLU A 81 3.10 -13.33 -5.45
N PHE A 82 3.40 -14.61 -5.64
CA PHE A 82 4.54 -15.24 -4.98
C PHE A 82 5.72 -15.29 -5.93
N ASP A 83 6.85 -14.87 -5.45
CA ASP A 83 8.13 -14.97 -6.16
C ASP A 83 8.72 -16.37 -5.99
N ASP A 84 8.60 -16.93 -4.77
CA ASP A 84 9.02 -18.30 -4.42
C ASP A 84 8.22 -18.82 -3.20
N ALA A 85 8.74 -19.81 -2.48
CA ALA A 85 8.09 -20.40 -1.31
C ALA A 85 8.03 -19.44 -0.10
N ASP A 86 8.99 -18.52 0.01
CA ASP A 86 9.19 -17.68 1.19
C ASP A 86 9.11 -16.18 0.89
N HIS A 87 8.91 -15.81 -0.39
CA HIS A 87 8.76 -14.42 -0.82
C HIS A 87 7.52 -14.22 -1.66
N ALA A 88 6.85 -13.10 -1.43
CA ALA A 88 5.70 -12.65 -2.21
C ALA A 88 5.67 -11.13 -2.26
N HIS A 89 4.94 -10.59 -3.23
CA HIS A 89 4.65 -9.17 -3.32
C HIS A 89 3.18 -8.93 -3.60
N GLY A 90 2.71 -7.72 -3.34
CA GLY A 90 1.29 -7.45 -3.53
C GLY A 90 0.93 -5.98 -3.56
N VAL A 91 -0.33 -5.74 -3.90
CA VAL A 91 -0.95 -4.42 -3.87
C VAL A 91 -2.24 -4.50 -3.06
N VAL A 92 -2.37 -3.59 -2.09
CA VAL A 92 -3.53 -3.48 -1.23
C VAL A 92 -4.17 -2.11 -1.40
N TYR A 93 -5.44 -2.07 -1.78
CA TYR A 93 -6.21 -0.82 -1.77
C TYR A 93 -6.66 -0.49 -0.35
N SER A 94 -6.64 0.80 0.00
CA SER A 94 -7.12 1.27 1.30
C SER A 94 -7.77 2.64 1.18
N LYS A 95 -8.96 2.78 1.76
CA LYS A 95 -9.59 4.06 1.97
C LYS A 95 -9.55 4.38 3.45
N ASN A 96 -8.86 5.44 3.82
CA ASN A 96 -8.60 5.77 5.20
C ASN A 96 -9.26 7.09 5.58
N GLU A 97 -9.70 7.20 6.80
CA GLU A 97 -10.28 8.39 7.37
C GLU A 97 -9.47 8.80 8.58
N HIS A 98 -9.27 10.11 8.75
CA HIS A 98 -8.42 10.66 9.79
C HIS A 98 -9.10 11.87 10.43
N GLU A 99 -9.22 11.84 11.74
CA GLU A 99 -9.54 13.02 12.52
C GLU A 99 -8.23 13.76 12.84
N THR A 100 -8.16 15.04 12.49
CA THR A 100 -6.97 15.87 12.67
C THR A 100 -7.37 17.28 13.09
N GLY A 101 -7.41 17.50 14.40
CA GLY A 101 -7.94 18.73 14.98
C GLY A 101 -9.44 18.88 14.68
N ASP A 102 -9.80 19.87 13.90
CA ASP A 102 -11.17 20.19 13.48
C ASP A 102 -11.49 19.77 12.04
N GLU A 103 -10.58 19.06 11.37
CA GLU A 103 -10.75 18.57 10.00
C GLU A 103 -10.92 17.05 9.97
N TRP A 104 -11.81 16.58 9.08
CA TRP A 104 -11.96 15.17 8.74
C TRP A 104 -11.35 14.90 7.37
N VAL A 105 -10.19 14.25 7.34
CA VAL A 105 -9.44 13.98 6.12
C VAL A 105 -9.73 12.58 5.60
N ILE A 106 -10.26 12.49 4.39
CA ILE A 106 -10.40 11.23 3.66
C ILE A 106 -9.22 11.03 2.74
N MET A 107 -8.66 9.82 2.76
CA MET A 107 -7.53 9.44 1.96
C MET A 107 -7.82 8.17 1.16
N GLN A 108 -7.58 8.21 -0.14
CA GLN A 108 -7.53 7.01 -0.97
C GLN A 108 -6.09 6.68 -1.29
N MET A 109 -5.70 5.46 -0.96
CA MET A 109 -4.33 5.04 -1.13
C MET A 109 -4.23 3.57 -1.57
N MET A 110 -3.02 3.20 -1.90
CA MET A 110 -2.61 1.84 -2.22
C MET A 110 -1.30 1.58 -1.50
N TYR A 111 -1.20 0.42 -0.88
CA TYR A 111 0.08 -0.08 -0.37
C TYR A 111 0.70 -1.02 -1.41
N VAL A 112 1.98 -0.85 -1.65
CA VAL A 112 2.81 -1.79 -2.41
C VAL A 112 3.67 -2.50 -1.40
N ASP A 113 3.40 -3.78 -1.26
CA ASP A 113 3.95 -4.60 -0.18
C ASP A 113 4.87 -5.68 -0.74
N ASP A 114 6.01 -5.87 -0.07
CA ASP A 114 6.84 -7.06 -0.20
C ASP A 114 6.69 -7.87 1.10
N TYR A 115 6.52 -9.19 0.96
CA TYR A 115 6.32 -10.12 2.06
C TYR A 115 7.44 -11.13 2.14
N VAL A 116 7.77 -11.56 3.34
CA VAL A 116 8.76 -12.61 3.59
C VAL A 116 8.23 -13.60 4.63
N ARG A 117 8.50 -14.88 4.40
CA ARG A 117 8.24 -15.94 5.37
C ARG A 117 9.52 -16.28 6.12
N LEU A 118 9.50 -16.11 7.45
CA LEU A 118 10.58 -16.45 8.35
C LEU A 118 10.06 -17.42 9.41
N GLU A 119 10.72 -18.55 9.59
CA GLU A 119 10.32 -19.57 10.56
C GLU A 119 8.83 -19.97 10.44
N GLY A 120 8.35 -20.12 9.20
CA GLY A 120 6.97 -20.49 8.90
C GLY A 120 5.93 -19.39 9.07
N ARG A 121 6.32 -18.16 9.39
CA ARG A 121 5.42 -17.02 9.60
C ARG A 121 5.66 -15.92 8.58
N TRP A 122 4.58 -15.38 7.99
CA TRP A 122 4.63 -14.27 7.03
C TRP A 122 4.67 -12.91 7.73
N TYR A 123 5.47 -11.98 7.14
CA TYR A 123 5.69 -10.63 7.61
C TYR A 123 5.69 -9.64 6.44
N PHE A 124 5.41 -8.37 6.71
CA PHE A 124 5.77 -7.29 5.80
C PHE A 124 7.29 -7.10 5.80
N GLN A 125 7.96 -7.48 4.74
CA GLN A 125 9.38 -7.12 4.55
C GLN A 125 9.51 -5.62 4.27
N ARG A 126 8.57 -5.10 3.46
CA ARG A 126 8.47 -3.69 3.10
C ARG A 126 7.01 -3.33 2.87
N ARG A 127 6.63 -2.11 3.26
CA ARG A 127 5.32 -1.53 2.94
C ARG A 127 5.52 -0.11 2.44
N LEU A 128 5.08 0.19 1.20
CA LEU A 128 5.17 1.50 0.57
C LEU A 128 3.77 2.07 0.35
N PRO A 129 3.37 3.14 1.05
CA PRO A 129 2.11 3.83 0.80
C PRO A 129 2.20 4.71 -0.44
N LEU A 130 1.24 4.61 -1.34
CA LEU A 130 1.03 5.50 -2.47
C LEU A 130 -0.34 6.16 -2.34
N TYR A 131 -0.40 7.45 -2.63
CA TYR A 131 -1.59 8.25 -2.42
C TYR A 131 -2.20 8.66 -3.74
N TRP A 132 -3.50 8.46 -3.89
CA TRP A 132 -4.25 9.07 -4.97
C TRP A 132 -4.69 10.46 -4.55
N TYR A 133 -5.40 10.56 -3.41
CA TYR A 133 -5.79 11.83 -2.82
C TYR A 133 -5.82 11.74 -1.29
N ALA A 134 -5.68 12.91 -0.66
CA ALA A 134 -6.05 13.16 0.73
C ALA A 134 -6.65 14.56 0.79
N THR A 135 -7.84 14.69 1.36
CA THR A 135 -8.56 15.96 1.39
C THR A 135 -9.59 15.99 2.50
N ASP A 136 -9.97 17.19 2.93
CA ASP A 136 -11.17 17.40 3.74
C ASP A 136 -12.41 16.92 2.99
N LEU A 137 -13.36 16.37 3.72
CA LEU A 137 -14.60 15.81 3.18
C LEU A 137 -15.36 16.80 2.27
N ASN A 138 -15.30 18.09 2.58
CA ASN A 138 -16.00 19.14 1.87
C ASN A 138 -15.18 19.76 0.71
N LYS A 139 -13.98 19.27 0.45
CA LYS A 139 -13.08 19.78 -0.59
C LYS A 139 -12.70 18.66 -1.56
N PRO A 140 -13.50 18.43 -2.61
CA PRO A 140 -13.27 17.31 -3.53
C PRO A 140 -11.91 17.43 -4.23
N PRO A 141 -11.15 16.32 -4.36
CA PRO A 141 -9.82 16.30 -4.96
C PRO A 141 -9.89 16.25 -6.49
N ILE A 142 -10.27 17.35 -7.13
CA ILE A 142 -10.47 17.46 -8.59
C ILE A 142 -9.21 18.04 -9.26
N GLY A 143 -8.88 17.56 -10.46
CA GLY A 143 -7.73 18.01 -11.24
C GLY A 143 -6.41 17.70 -10.50
N ASP A 144 -5.52 18.69 -10.43
CA ASP A 144 -4.20 18.56 -9.79
C ASP A 144 -4.25 18.66 -8.26
N ASN A 145 -5.39 19.11 -7.72
CA ASN A 145 -5.64 19.23 -6.29
C ASN A 145 -5.99 17.86 -5.67
N LYS A 146 -5.04 16.95 -5.63
CA LYS A 146 -5.29 15.56 -5.19
C LYS A 146 -5.04 15.35 -3.71
N MET A 147 -4.00 15.94 -3.16
CA MET A 147 -3.60 15.63 -1.80
C MET A 147 -3.26 16.89 -1.02
N ARG A 148 -3.96 17.12 0.08
CA ARG A 148 -3.73 18.21 1.02
C ARG A 148 -3.90 17.72 2.46
N TRP A 149 -2.89 17.92 3.25
CA TRP A 149 -3.01 17.81 4.70
C TRP A 149 -3.36 19.17 5.30
N PRO A 150 -4.03 19.21 6.46
CA PRO A 150 -4.27 20.48 7.16
C PRO A 150 -2.99 21.29 7.35
N GLY A 151 -3.03 22.56 7.02
CA GLY A 151 -1.88 23.45 7.11
C GLY A 151 -0.80 23.26 6.04
N THR A 152 -1.06 22.48 4.99
CA THR A 152 -0.12 22.29 3.87
C THR A 152 -0.73 22.69 2.53
N ASP A 153 0.14 22.97 1.55
CA ASP A 153 -0.28 23.16 0.16
C ASP A 153 -0.75 21.85 -0.49
N TRP A 154 -1.45 21.99 -1.60
CA TRP A 154 -1.83 20.85 -2.43
C TRP A 154 -0.61 20.22 -3.09
N VAL A 155 -0.59 18.89 -3.11
CA VAL A 155 0.40 18.11 -3.84
C VAL A 155 -0.27 17.10 -4.76
N GLU A 156 0.45 16.75 -5.82
CA GLU A 156 -0.02 15.75 -6.80
C GLU A 156 -0.04 14.36 -6.18
N GLY A 157 -1.07 13.57 -6.50
CA GLY A 157 -1.13 12.16 -6.16
C GLY A 157 -0.09 11.32 -6.93
N ASN A 158 0.39 10.26 -6.34
CA ASN A 158 1.39 9.37 -6.94
C ASN A 158 0.90 7.95 -7.18
N PHE A 159 -0.35 7.67 -6.84
CA PHE A 159 -0.99 6.36 -6.92
C PHE A 159 -0.87 5.75 -8.34
N HIS A 160 -1.25 6.50 -9.37
CA HIS A 160 -1.24 6.00 -10.74
C HIS A 160 0.16 5.87 -11.36
N LYS A 161 1.18 6.54 -10.77
CA LYS A 161 2.55 6.54 -11.31
C LYS A 161 3.24 5.17 -11.20
N LEU A 162 2.69 4.26 -10.41
CA LEU A 162 3.21 2.90 -10.32
C LEU A 162 2.95 2.08 -11.59
N PHE A 163 1.86 2.39 -12.31
CA PHE A 163 1.40 1.64 -13.46
C PHE A 163 1.42 2.52 -14.72
N PRO A 164 2.35 2.27 -15.66
CA PRO A 164 2.48 3.09 -16.88
C PRO A 164 1.22 3.15 -17.74
N SER A 165 0.40 2.11 -17.70
CA SER A 165 -0.86 2.02 -18.45
C SER A 165 -1.81 3.19 -18.23
N TYR A 166 -1.78 3.83 -17.06
CA TYR A 166 -2.62 4.99 -16.79
C TYR A 166 -2.25 6.18 -17.69
N ALA A 167 -0.97 6.53 -17.75
CA ALA A 167 -0.48 7.61 -18.61
C ALA A 167 -0.63 7.25 -20.09
N GLU A 168 -0.35 6.01 -20.48
CA GLU A 168 -0.48 5.49 -21.84
C GLU A 168 -1.95 5.56 -22.33
N PHE A 169 -2.91 5.27 -21.44
CA PHE A 169 -4.34 5.34 -21.78
C PHE A 169 -4.73 6.75 -22.19
N TRP A 170 -4.34 7.76 -21.40
CA TRP A 170 -4.69 9.15 -21.66
C TRP A 170 -3.85 9.80 -22.78
N ALA A 171 -2.67 9.26 -23.09
CA ALA A 171 -1.84 9.75 -24.19
C ALA A 171 -2.31 9.27 -25.58
N ARG A 172 -3.25 8.33 -25.66
CA ARG A 172 -3.81 7.86 -26.93
C ARG A 172 -4.78 8.89 -27.51
N GLU A 173 -4.49 9.35 -28.71
CA GLU A 173 -5.39 10.15 -29.52
C GLU A 173 -6.14 9.26 -30.53
N GLY A 174 -7.40 9.55 -30.83
CA GLY A 174 -8.17 8.92 -31.88
C GLY A 174 -9.27 7.96 -31.42
N ASP A 175 -9.83 7.21 -32.36
CA ASP A 175 -10.92 6.25 -32.11
C ASP A 175 -10.42 5.03 -31.32
N HIS A 176 -10.92 4.90 -30.10
CA HIS A 176 -10.57 3.80 -29.20
C HIS A 176 -11.51 2.57 -29.34
N GLY A 177 -12.45 2.60 -30.29
CA GLY A 177 -13.47 1.58 -30.53
C GLY A 177 -13.10 0.50 -31.55
N GLY A 178 -11.88 0.48 -32.05
CA GLY A 178 -11.40 -0.52 -33.03
C GLY A 178 -11.33 -1.94 -32.45
N PRO A 179 -11.30 -2.98 -33.31
CA PRO A 179 -11.17 -4.36 -32.86
C PRO A 179 -9.86 -4.56 -32.10
N VAL A 180 -9.96 -5.05 -30.87
CA VAL A 180 -8.81 -5.37 -30.02
C VAL A 180 -8.54 -6.87 -30.14
N ALA A 181 -7.30 -7.25 -30.42
CA ALA A 181 -6.89 -8.64 -30.35
C ALA A 181 -7.03 -9.15 -28.91
N GLU A 182 -7.49 -10.38 -28.76
CA GLU A 182 -7.57 -11.01 -27.45
C GLU A 182 -6.18 -11.06 -26.81
N PRO A 183 -6.01 -10.47 -25.60
CA PRO A 183 -4.69 -10.46 -24.97
C PRO A 183 -4.32 -11.86 -24.48
N ALA A 184 -3.04 -12.17 -24.55
CA ALA A 184 -2.51 -13.39 -23.92
C ALA A 184 -2.71 -13.32 -22.40
N PRO A 185 -2.90 -14.47 -21.72
CA PRO A 185 -2.91 -14.52 -20.27
C PRO A 185 -1.64 -13.88 -19.69
N LEU A 186 -1.80 -13.09 -18.63
CA LEU A 186 -0.68 -12.43 -17.96
C LEU A 186 -0.11 -13.36 -16.88
N ASP A 187 1.03 -13.96 -17.17
CA ASP A 187 1.84 -14.61 -16.14
C ASP A 187 2.53 -13.51 -15.31
N GLY A 188 2.33 -13.54 -13.97
CA GLY A 188 2.82 -12.49 -13.09
C GLY A 188 2.10 -11.15 -13.34
N PHE A 189 0.81 -11.09 -13.01
CA PHE A 189 -0.11 -9.97 -13.29
C PHE A 189 0.44 -8.61 -12.83
N LEU A 190 0.93 -8.52 -11.59
CA LEU A 190 1.47 -7.27 -11.06
C LEU A 190 2.75 -6.83 -11.78
N ASN A 191 3.65 -7.76 -12.06
CA ASN A 191 4.88 -7.47 -12.79
C ASN A 191 4.59 -7.02 -14.23
N ALA A 192 3.62 -7.66 -14.89
CA ALA A 192 3.16 -7.27 -16.23
C ALA A 192 2.54 -5.87 -16.21
N MET A 193 1.71 -5.54 -15.23
CA MET A 193 1.12 -4.21 -15.07
C MET A 193 2.18 -3.13 -14.80
N ARG A 194 3.19 -3.42 -14.00
CA ARG A 194 4.27 -2.49 -13.67
C ARG A 194 5.25 -2.24 -14.81
N ARG A 195 5.41 -3.19 -15.73
CA ARG A 195 6.31 -3.08 -16.91
C ARG A 195 7.71 -2.60 -16.55
N GLY A 196 8.24 -3.03 -15.41
CA GLY A 196 9.56 -2.60 -14.92
C GLY A 196 9.61 -1.18 -14.33
N ALA A 197 8.48 -0.49 -14.20
CA ALA A 197 8.45 0.84 -13.61
C ALA A 197 8.91 0.82 -12.15
N ALA A 198 9.80 1.75 -11.80
CA ALA A 198 10.21 1.96 -10.42
C ALA A 198 9.05 2.51 -9.59
N ALA A 199 8.98 2.15 -8.30
CA ALA A 199 8.04 2.76 -7.40
C ALA A 199 8.27 4.28 -7.32
N PRO A 200 7.20 5.11 -7.37
CA PRO A 200 7.34 6.55 -7.29
C PRO A 200 7.87 6.98 -5.93
N LYS A 201 8.56 8.12 -5.90
CA LYS A 201 8.96 8.72 -4.63
C LYS A 201 7.72 9.22 -3.90
N VAL A 202 7.63 8.91 -2.60
CA VAL A 202 6.55 9.39 -1.74
C VAL A 202 6.98 10.69 -1.09
N LYS A 203 6.24 11.77 -1.40
CA LYS A 203 6.27 13.00 -0.61
C LYS A 203 4.93 13.08 0.12
N VAL A 204 4.96 12.94 1.43
CA VAL A 204 3.74 12.97 2.27
C VAL A 204 3.47 14.39 2.75
N ARG A 205 4.50 15.20 2.88
CA ARG A 205 4.42 16.62 3.27
C ARG A 205 5.36 17.43 2.39
N ALA A 206 4.98 18.68 2.10
CA ALA A 206 5.93 19.68 1.65
C ALA A 206 6.90 19.94 2.82
N ASP A 207 8.19 19.70 2.61
CA ASP A 207 9.24 20.12 3.52
C ASP A 207 9.39 21.64 3.44
#